data_ff335b129214e5af1c09d8d8c85e9db9
#
_entry.id   ff335b129214e5af1c09d8d8c85e9db9
#
_cell.length_a   1.000
_cell.length_b   1.000
_cell.length_c   1.000
_cell.angle_alpha   90.00
_cell.angle_beta   90.00
_cell.angle_gamma   90.00
#
_symmetry.space_group_name_H-M   'P 1'
#
loop_
_entity.id
_entity.type
_entity.pdbx_description
1 polymer ?
#
loop_
_entity_poly.entity_id
_entity_poly.type
_entity_poly.pdbx_seq_one_letter_code
_entity_poly.pdbx_strand_id
1 'polypeptide(L)'
;ARYGQGWRGLKPKLAQDHGAIGALIYSDPADDGYSQDAVYPKGPERPPQGIQRGSVADMTIYPGDPLTPGVAATENAKRLTRETSPSLLKIPTLPISYGDAEALLAAMDGVVAPDNWRGHLGITYRVTGKDPVHLAVKSEWGLKTIYDVIATIRGAQYPDQWVIRGNHHDGWVMGASDPLSGQTALLAEAQAIGRLVKGGWKTKLTIVYTGSDAE
;
A
#
# COMPACT_ATOMS: atom_id res chain seq x y z
N ALA A 1 15.38 -0.36 5.10
CA ALA A 1 14.61 0.30 6.17
C ALA A 1 13.51 -0.63 6.68
N ARG A 2 13.27 -0.63 7.99
CA ARG A 2 12.10 -1.28 8.61
C ARG A 2 10.84 -0.54 8.17
N TYR A 3 9.78 -1.27 7.82
CA TYR A 3 8.49 -0.67 7.46
C TYR A 3 7.91 0.09 8.66
N GLY A 4 7.76 -0.56 9.80
CA GLY A 4 7.27 0.03 11.03
C GLY A 4 5.96 0.79 10.82
N GLN A 5 5.92 2.03 11.27
CA GLN A 5 4.76 2.91 11.12
C GLN A 5 4.91 3.90 9.95
N GLY A 6 3.80 4.45 9.52
CA GLY A 6 3.74 5.41 8.43
C GLY A 6 3.76 4.77 7.04
N TRP A 7 3.49 5.56 6.02
CA TRP A 7 3.36 5.10 4.65
C TRP A 7 4.66 4.46 4.12
N ARG A 8 4.52 3.36 3.37
CA ARG A 8 5.64 2.61 2.78
C ARG A 8 6.55 3.49 1.93
N GLY A 9 5.98 4.31 1.05
CA GLY A 9 6.70 5.21 0.16
C GLY A 9 7.46 6.34 0.86
N LEU A 10 7.11 6.67 2.11
CA LEU A 10 7.80 7.71 2.87
C LEU A 10 9.26 7.33 3.17
N LYS A 11 9.56 6.06 3.45
CA LYS A 11 10.91 5.59 3.77
C LYS A 11 11.89 5.80 2.61
N PRO A 12 11.60 5.32 1.39
CA PRO A 12 12.50 5.56 0.25
C PRO A 12 12.48 7.03 -0.20
N LYS A 13 11.38 7.75 0.00
CA LYS A 13 11.34 9.20 -0.26
C LYS A 13 12.37 9.93 0.60
N LEU A 14 12.33 9.69 1.92
CA LEU A 14 13.32 10.27 2.83
C LEU A 14 14.74 9.80 2.52
N ALA A 15 14.93 8.52 2.19
CA ALA A 15 16.23 8.01 1.79
C ALA A 15 16.77 8.74 0.55
N GLN A 16 15.94 8.93 -0.47
CA GLN A 16 16.29 9.69 -1.67
C GLN A 16 16.66 11.13 -1.34
N ASP A 17 15.87 11.81 -0.52
CA ASP A 17 16.09 13.20 -0.12
C ASP A 17 17.40 13.39 0.65
N HIS A 18 17.89 12.33 1.29
CA HIS A 18 19.17 12.29 1.99
C HIS A 18 20.32 11.67 1.16
N GLY A 19 20.12 11.52 -0.15
CA GLY A 19 21.17 11.11 -1.07
C GLY A 19 21.39 9.61 -1.21
N ALA A 20 20.47 8.78 -0.74
CA ALA A 20 20.55 7.34 -0.98
C ALA A 20 20.34 7.01 -2.47
N ILE A 21 21.05 5.99 -2.96
CA ILE A 21 20.98 5.53 -4.36
C ILE A 21 20.02 4.33 -4.56
N GLY A 22 19.44 3.80 -3.49
CA GLY A 22 18.48 2.72 -3.50
C GLY A 22 17.88 2.47 -2.11
N ALA A 23 16.76 1.77 -2.04
CA ALA A 23 16.13 1.44 -0.77
C ALA A 23 15.56 0.03 -0.77
N LEU A 24 15.78 -0.70 0.33
CA LEU A 24 15.11 -1.96 0.66
C LEU A 24 14.20 -1.73 1.87
N ILE A 25 12.98 -2.26 1.81
CA ILE A 25 11.99 -2.12 2.88
C ILE A 25 11.58 -3.52 3.33
N TYR A 26 11.52 -3.76 4.62
CA TYR A 26 11.07 -5.03 5.19
C TYR A 26 10.16 -4.80 6.40
N SER A 27 9.21 -5.70 6.64
CA SER A 27 8.43 -5.74 7.88
C SER A 27 9.21 -6.54 8.90
N ASP A 28 9.50 -5.93 10.05
CA ASP A 28 10.22 -6.62 11.14
C ASP A 28 9.25 -7.52 11.92
N PRO A 29 9.67 -8.70 12.42
CA PRO A 29 8.82 -9.56 13.25
C PRO A 29 8.28 -8.88 14.50
N ALA A 30 8.90 -7.78 14.95
CA ALA A 30 8.37 -6.96 16.04
C ALA A 30 7.06 -6.24 15.68
N ASP A 31 6.79 -6.04 14.39
CA ASP A 31 5.59 -5.34 13.90
C ASP A 31 4.56 -6.30 13.29
N ASP A 32 5.05 -7.34 12.58
CA ASP A 32 4.23 -8.26 11.81
C ASP A 32 5.03 -9.56 11.61
N GLY A 33 4.88 -10.53 12.50
CA GLY A 33 5.60 -11.79 12.48
C GLY A 33 5.58 -12.52 13.81
N TYR A 34 6.47 -13.48 13.95
CA TYR A 34 6.51 -14.47 15.04
C TYR A 34 6.60 -13.88 16.45
N SER A 35 6.91 -12.62 16.61
CA SER A 35 6.92 -11.95 17.92
C SER A 35 5.54 -11.45 18.35
N GLN A 36 4.58 -11.41 17.43
CA GLN A 36 3.23 -10.96 17.71
C GLN A 36 2.32 -12.16 18.01
N ASP A 37 2.30 -13.15 17.11
CA ASP A 37 1.51 -14.38 17.24
C ASP A 37 2.05 -15.44 16.25
N ALA A 38 1.33 -16.55 16.14
CA ALA A 38 1.65 -17.62 15.20
C ALA A 38 1.62 -17.11 13.75
N VAL A 39 2.65 -17.47 12.98
CA VAL A 39 2.75 -17.10 11.57
C VAL A 39 1.96 -18.06 10.67
N TYR A 40 1.56 -17.56 9.49
CA TYR A 40 0.91 -18.36 8.47
C TYR A 40 1.74 -19.64 8.14
N PRO A 41 1.11 -20.83 7.97
CA PRO A 41 -0.34 -21.06 7.93
C PRO A 41 -1.01 -21.34 9.29
N LYS A 42 -0.28 -21.33 10.40
CA LYS A 42 -0.81 -21.63 11.73
C LYS A 42 -1.53 -20.47 12.38
N GLY A 43 -1.21 -19.24 11.98
CA GLY A 43 -1.79 -18.01 12.48
C GLY A 43 -1.76 -16.90 11.45
N PRO A 44 -2.20 -15.69 11.83
CA PRO A 44 -2.38 -14.58 10.90
C PRO A 44 -1.06 -13.85 10.56
N GLU A 45 -0.02 -14.00 11.38
CA GLU A 45 1.18 -13.21 11.26
C GLU A 45 2.04 -13.60 10.04
N ARG A 46 2.89 -12.67 9.60
CA ARG A 46 3.74 -12.82 8.43
C ARG A 46 4.83 -13.87 8.64
N PRO A 47 4.93 -14.87 7.73
CA PRO A 47 6.02 -15.83 7.76
C PRO A 47 7.34 -15.20 7.26
N PRO A 48 8.51 -15.84 7.51
CA PRO A 48 9.83 -15.29 7.12
C PRO A 48 9.96 -14.92 5.64
N GLN A 49 9.26 -15.61 4.75
CA GLN A 49 9.26 -15.36 3.30
C GLN A 49 8.19 -14.36 2.86
N GLY A 50 7.32 -13.93 3.78
CA GLY A 50 6.23 -13.01 3.48
C GLY A 50 6.75 -11.60 3.22
N ILE A 51 6.35 -11.02 2.08
CA ILE A 51 6.72 -9.65 1.69
C ILE A 51 5.49 -8.76 1.84
N GLN A 52 5.64 -7.63 2.51
CA GLN A 52 4.62 -6.60 2.54
C GLN A 52 4.70 -5.83 1.21
N ARG A 53 3.80 -6.14 0.31
CA ARG A 53 3.75 -5.57 -1.05
C ARG A 53 2.84 -4.36 -1.07
N GLY A 54 3.07 -3.49 -2.05
CA GLY A 54 2.30 -2.30 -2.29
C GLY A 54 3.14 -1.22 -2.96
N SER A 55 2.51 -0.11 -3.34
CA SER A 55 3.18 1.02 -3.96
C SER A 55 4.24 1.62 -3.04
N VAL A 56 5.36 2.04 -3.63
CA VAL A 56 6.43 2.83 -2.99
C VAL A 56 6.44 4.27 -3.49
N ALA A 57 5.46 4.67 -4.30
CA ALA A 57 5.29 6.05 -4.72
C ALA A 57 4.98 6.96 -3.53
N ASP A 58 5.24 8.26 -3.66
CA ASP A 58 4.85 9.25 -2.66
C ASP A 58 3.36 9.61 -2.83
N MET A 59 2.50 8.69 -2.40
CA MET A 59 1.03 8.85 -2.49
C MET A 59 0.49 9.91 -1.53
N THR A 60 1.30 10.42 -0.62
CA THR A 60 0.90 11.53 0.25
C THR A 60 0.81 12.85 -0.51
N ILE A 61 1.52 12.98 -1.62
CA ILE A 61 1.41 14.14 -2.51
C ILE A 61 0.20 14.00 -3.43
N TYR A 62 0.13 12.89 -4.16
CA TYR A 62 -0.96 12.58 -5.07
C TYR A 62 -1.24 11.07 -5.06
N PRO A 63 -2.45 10.65 -4.64
CA PRO A 63 -2.91 9.27 -4.80
C PRO A 63 -3.31 9.01 -6.26
N GLY A 64 -3.41 7.74 -6.61
CA GLY A 64 -3.83 7.28 -7.93
C GLY A 64 -2.71 7.29 -8.98
N ASP A 65 -3.06 7.43 -10.25
CA ASP A 65 -2.08 7.38 -11.34
C ASP A 65 -0.99 8.45 -11.20
N PRO A 66 0.28 8.07 -11.05
CA PRO A 66 1.37 9.02 -10.84
C PRO A 66 1.65 9.91 -12.05
N LEU A 67 1.13 9.58 -13.24
CA LEU A 67 1.33 10.38 -14.44
C LEU A 67 0.18 11.35 -14.72
N THR A 68 -0.94 11.25 -13.98
CA THR A 68 -2.07 12.18 -14.06
C THR A 68 -2.45 12.74 -12.68
N PRO A 69 -1.51 13.37 -11.94
CA PRO A 69 -1.77 13.82 -10.58
C PRO A 69 -2.94 14.83 -10.54
N GLY A 70 -3.93 14.53 -9.69
CA GLY A 70 -5.09 15.40 -9.47
C GLY A 70 -6.17 15.38 -10.55
N VAL A 71 -6.03 14.55 -11.59
CA VAL A 71 -7.05 14.39 -12.64
C VAL A 71 -7.27 12.91 -12.95
N ALA A 72 -8.45 12.58 -13.47
CA ALA A 72 -8.76 11.21 -13.86
C ALA A 72 -7.84 10.72 -15.00
N ALA A 73 -7.36 9.49 -14.90
CA ALA A 73 -6.46 8.85 -15.88
C ALA A 73 -7.23 8.36 -17.13
N THR A 74 -8.05 9.21 -17.72
CA THR A 74 -8.80 8.90 -18.93
C THR A 74 -7.87 8.74 -20.14
N GLU A 75 -8.37 8.15 -21.25
CA GLU A 75 -7.59 7.93 -22.45
C GLU A 75 -6.91 9.21 -22.96
N ASN A 76 -7.64 10.33 -22.96
CA ASN A 76 -7.18 11.63 -23.45
C ASN A 76 -6.52 12.50 -22.40
N ALA A 77 -6.29 12.01 -21.17
CA ALA A 77 -5.67 12.79 -20.13
C ALA A 77 -4.23 13.17 -20.49
N LYS A 78 -3.86 14.44 -20.26
CA LYS A 78 -2.48 14.89 -20.42
C LYS A 78 -1.63 14.25 -19.31
N ARG A 79 -0.65 13.46 -19.72
CA ARG A 79 0.22 12.74 -18.80
C ARG A 79 1.57 13.40 -18.62
N LEU A 80 2.08 13.34 -17.42
CA LEU A 80 3.49 13.63 -17.11
C LEU A 80 4.37 12.48 -17.63
N THR A 81 5.68 12.72 -17.68
CA THR A 81 6.64 11.64 -17.85
C THR A 81 7.05 11.07 -16.48
N ARG A 82 7.68 9.88 -16.47
CA ARG A 82 8.20 9.29 -15.24
C ARG A 82 9.22 10.18 -14.54
N GLU A 83 10.01 10.89 -15.34
CA GLU A 83 11.06 11.81 -14.85
C GLU A 83 10.46 13.06 -14.20
N THR A 84 9.32 13.53 -14.70
CA THR A 84 8.65 14.75 -14.20
C THR A 84 7.57 14.51 -13.16
N SER A 85 7.15 13.26 -12.99
CA SER A 85 6.14 12.92 -11.97
C SER A 85 6.66 13.20 -10.56
N PRO A 86 5.94 13.99 -9.73
CA PRO A 86 6.37 14.34 -8.38
C PRO A 86 6.25 13.18 -7.38
N SER A 87 5.35 12.23 -7.63
CA SER A 87 5.10 11.09 -6.73
C SER A 87 5.97 9.87 -7.01
N LEU A 88 6.64 9.81 -8.17
CA LEU A 88 7.55 8.71 -8.50
C LEU A 88 8.96 8.95 -7.92
N LEU A 89 9.45 7.95 -7.21
CA LEU A 89 10.83 7.94 -6.71
C LEU A 89 11.84 7.81 -7.86
N LYS A 90 13.01 8.39 -7.67
CA LYS A 90 14.12 8.36 -8.65
C LYS A 90 15.18 7.32 -8.30
N ILE A 91 15.05 6.64 -7.18
CA ILE A 91 15.93 5.56 -6.74
C ILE A 91 15.20 4.21 -6.81
N PRO A 92 15.89 3.11 -7.16
CA PRO A 92 15.30 1.78 -7.10
C PRO A 92 14.91 1.44 -5.66
N THR A 93 13.69 0.94 -5.50
CA THR A 93 13.14 0.58 -4.20
C THR A 93 12.46 -0.77 -4.29
N LEU A 94 12.72 -1.66 -3.34
CA LEU A 94 12.16 -3.00 -3.33
C LEU A 94 11.73 -3.40 -1.91
N PRO A 95 10.45 -3.74 -1.69
CA PRO A 95 10.03 -4.48 -0.51
C PRO A 95 10.58 -5.91 -0.55
N ILE A 96 11.13 -6.36 0.57
CA ILE A 96 11.68 -7.71 0.76
C ILE A 96 11.11 -8.36 2.01
N SER A 97 11.25 -9.67 2.14
CA SER A 97 10.87 -10.39 3.34
C SER A 97 11.81 -10.09 4.51
N TYR A 98 11.38 -10.38 5.75
CA TYR A 98 12.31 -10.24 6.87
C TYR A 98 13.36 -11.37 6.89
N GLY A 99 13.06 -12.53 6.31
CA GLY A 99 14.05 -13.58 6.12
C GLY A 99 15.19 -13.17 5.19
N ASP A 100 14.88 -12.47 4.09
CA ASP A 100 15.91 -11.91 3.20
C ASP A 100 16.65 -10.74 3.86
N ALA A 101 15.92 -9.89 4.59
CA ALA A 101 16.51 -8.74 5.28
C ALA A 101 17.46 -9.15 6.39
N GLU A 102 17.21 -10.27 7.08
CA GLU A 102 18.02 -10.75 8.19
C GLU A 102 19.48 -10.97 7.77
N ALA A 103 19.72 -11.61 6.63
CA ALA A 103 21.07 -11.85 6.12
C ALA A 103 21.83 -10.54 5.84
N LEU A 104 21.13 -9.55 5.24
CA LEU A 104 21.71 -8.23 4.95
C LEU A 104 22.00 -7.44 6.23
N LEU A 105 21.09 -7.48 7.19
CA LEU A 105 21.24 -6.78 8.48
C LEU A 105 22.31 -7.42 9.36
N ALA A 106 22.43 -8.75 9.35
CA ALA A 106 23.47 -9.49 10.09
C ALA A 106 24.89 -9.17 9.59
N ALA A 107 25.04 -8.89 8.29
CA ALA A 107 26.32 -8.51 7.69
C ALA A 107 26.77 -7.08 8.02
N MET A 108 25.89 -6.24 8.58
CA MET A 108 26.25 -4.87 8.97
C MET A 108 27.24 -4.86 10.13
N ASP A 109 28.31 -4.05 10.03
CA ASP A 109 29.43 -4.03 10.98
C ASP A 109 29.61 -2.69 11.72
N GLY A 110 28.71 -1.73 11.47
CA GLY A 110 28.79 -0.39 12.05
C GLY A 110 28.32 -0.30 13.50
N VAL A 111 27.99 0.91 13.92
CA VAL A 111 27.52 1.20 15.30
C VAL A 111 26.22 0.48 15.59
N VAL A 112 26.10 -0.05 16.81
CA VAL A 112 24.86 -0.69 17.28
C VAL A 112 23.71 0.32 17.27
N ALA A 113 22.59 -0.08 16.70
CA ALA A 113 21.42 0.77 16.60
C ALA A 113 20.85 1.13 18.00
N PRO A 114 20.28 2.34 18.18
CA PRO A 114 19.54 2.67 19.39
C PRO A 114 18.43 1.66 19.68
N ASP A 115 18.10 1.45 20.96
CA ASP A 115 17.14 0.42 21.38
C ASP A 115 15.77 0.55 20.68
N ASN A 116 15.28 1.78 20.53
CA ASN A 116 14.01 2.08 19.90
C ASN A 116 14.01 1.90 18.35
N TRP A 117 15.18 1.62 17.74
CA TRP A 117 15.30 1.29 16.31
C TRP A 117 15.40 -0.21 16.05
N ARG A 118 15.66 -0.99 17.10
CA ARG A 118 15.81 -2.44 16.98
C ARG A 118 14.46 -3.11 16.81
N GLY A 119 14.47 -4.23 16.11
CA GLY A 119 13.36 -5.14 15.98
C GLY A 119 13.59 -6.44 16.74
N HIS A 120 12.95 -7.52 16.31
CA HIS A 120 12.98 -8.82 16.97
C HIS A 120 13.62 -9.93 16.13
N LEU A 121 14.38 -9.59 15.07
CA LEU A 121 15.25 -10.57 14.43
C LEU A 121 16.36 -11.02 15.38
N GLY A 122 16.83 -12.24 15.24
CA GLY A 122 17.87 -12.84 16.09
C GLY A 122 19.30 -12.31 15.84
N ILE A 123 19.43 -11.02 15.54
CA ILE A 123 20.68 -10.35 15.16
C ILE A 123 21.00 -9.15 16.04
N THR A 124 22.24 -8.67 15.95
CA THR A 124 22.58 -7.34 16.47
C THR A 124 22.27 -6.29 15.42
N TYR A 125 21.24 -5.47 15.65
CA TYR A 125 20.91 -4.36 14.77
C TYR A 125 21.98 -3.29 14.78
N ARG A 126 22.43 -2.87 13.60
CA ARG A 126 23.45 -1.85 13.40
C ARG A 126 22.98 -0.80 12.39
N VAL A 127 23.54 0.38 12.46
CA VAL A 127 23.09 1.52 11.63
C VAL A 127 23.77 1.52 10.27
N THR A 128 25.00 1.01 10.16
CA THR A 128 25.79 1.04 8.93
C THR A 128 26.45 -0.30 8.66
N GLY A 129 26.81 -0.53 7.40
CA GLY A 129 27.61 -1.66 6.94
C GLY A 129 28.55 -1.21 5.83
N LYS A 130 29.63 -1.95 5.59
CA LYS A 130 30.63 -1.66 4.55
C LYS A 130 30.47 -2.51 3.31
N ASP A 131 29.74 -3.62 3.43
CA ASP A 131 29.59 -4.54 2.32
C ASP A 131 28.70 -3.93 1.23
N PRO A 132 29.10 -4.02 -0.04
CA PRO A 132 28.32 -3.52 -1.15
C PRO A 132 27.08 -4.42 -1.36
N VAL A 133 25.94 -3.78 -1.63
CA VAL A 133 24.71 -4.48 -1.99
C VAL A 133 24.33 -4.15 -3.42
N HIS A 134 24.11 -5.16 -4.25
CA HIS A 134 23.62 -4.97 -5.60
C HIS A 134 22.08 -5.02 -5.59
N LEU A 135 21.43 -3.91 -5.96
CA LEU A 135 20.00 -3.81 -6.12
C LEU A 135 19.64 -3.61 -7.59
N ALA A 136 18.90 -4.57 -8.16
CA ALA A 136 18.34 -4.45 -9.50
C ALA A 136 16.82 -4.54 -9.44
N VAL A 137 16.13 -3.51 -9.91
CA VAL A 137 14.67 -3.45 -10.04
C VAL A 137 14.31 -3.31 -11.51
N LYS A 138 13.57 -4.28 -12.03
CA LYS A 138 13.07 -4.26 -13.40
C LYS A 138 11.55 -4.16 -13.35
N SER A 139 10.99 -3.17 -14.01
CA SER A 139 9.54 -2.94 -14.09
C SER A 139 9.11 -2.80 -15.53
N GLU A 140 7.97 -3.37 -15.85
CA GLU A 140 7.28 -3.14 -17.13
C GLU A 140 6.31 -1.97 -16.95
N TRP A 141 6.50 -0.92 -17.73
CA TRP A 141 5.67 0.27 -17.71
C TRP A 141 4.74 0.29 -18.91
N GLY A 142 3.46 0.53 -18.67
CA GLY A 142 2.46 0.64 -19.71
C GLY A 142 1.11 1.03 -19.14
N LEU A 143 0.26 1.59 -20.00
CA LEU A 143 -1.13 1.85 -19.65
C LEU A 143 -1.89 0.52 -19.65
N LYS A 144 -2.71 0.32 -18.63
CA LYS A 144 -3.63 -0.82 -18.50
C LYS A 144 -5.03 -0.29 -18.28
N THR A 145 -6.03 -0.95 -18.84
CA THR A 145 -7.42 -0.64 -18.52
C THR A 145 -7.73 -1.14 -17.11
N ILE A 146 -8.30 -0.28 -16.31
CA ILE A 146 -8.83 -0.59 -14.98
C ILE A 146 -10.34 -0.32 -14.97
N TYR A 147 -11.06 -0.89 -14.00
CA TYR A 147 -12.51 -0.82 -13.94
C TYR A 147 -12.97 -0.37 -12.56
N ASP A 148 -13.53 0.82 -12.48
CA ASP A 148 -14.20 1.30 -11.27
C ASP A 148 -15.69 1.01 -11.35
N VAL A 149 -16.25 0.39 -10.31
CA VAL A 149 -17.68 0.10 -10.22
C VAL A 149 -18.33 1.16 -9.35
N ILE A 150 -19.26 1.92 -9.90
CA ILE A 150 -19.98 2.96 -9.19
C ILE A 150 -21.47 2.65 -9.19
N ALA A 151 -22.07 2.59 -7.99
CA ALA A 151 -23.50 2.43 -7.80
C ALA A 151 -24.05 3.61 -6.99
N THR A 152 -25.16 4.20 -7.46
CA THR A 152 -25.73 5.40 -6.86
C THR A 152 -27.20 5.16 -6.47
N ILE A 153 -27.54 5.53 -5.24
CA ILE A 153 -28.93 5.61 -4.76
C ILE A 153 -29.22 7.08 -4.51
N ARG A 154 -30.07 7.67 -5.36
CA ARG A 154 -30.37 9.10 -5.29
C ARG A 154 -31.18 9.45 -4.05
N GLY A 155 -30.77 10.50 -3.35
CA GLY A 155 -31.44 11.05 -2.19
C GLY A 155 -32.79 11.67 -2.53
N ALA A 156 -33.77 11.46 -1.67
CA ALA A 156 -35.12 11.98 -1.88
C ALA A 156 -35.30 13.41 -1.38
N GLN A 157 -34.47 13.87 -0.44
CA GLN A 157 -34.60 15.19 0.18
C GLN A 157 -33.42 16.10 -0.18
N TYR A 158 -32.21 15.57 -0.15
CA TYR A 158 -30.96 16.30 -0.43
C TYR A 158 -30.14 15.55 -1.47
N PRO A 159 -30.56 15.51 -2.75
CA PRO A 159 -29.92 14.69 -3.78
C PRO A 159 -28.49 15.12 -4.12
N ASP A 160 -28.14 16.36 -3.84
CA ASP A 160 -26.81 16.93 -4.13
C ASP A 160 -25.82 16.78 -2.95
N GLN A 161 -26.29 16.24 -1.83
CA GLN A 161 -25.43 15.86 -0.70
C GLN A 161 -25.16 14.36 -0.75
N TRP A 162 -23.88 14.00 -0.74
CA TRP A 162 -23.45 12.64 -0.98
C TRP A 162 -22.83 12.00 0.26
N VAL A 163 -23.20 10.76 0.49
CA VAL A 163 -22.47 9.84 1.37
C VAL A 163 -21.73 8.85 0.48
N ILE A 164 -20.42 8.98 0.43
CA ILE A 164 -19.58 8.09 -0.39
C ILE A 164 -19.07 6.95 0.49
N ARG A 165 -19.24 5.74 -0.01
CA ARG A 165 -18.77 4.49 0.59
C ARG A 165 -17.91 3.79 -0.45
N GLY A 166 -16.63 3.66 -0.19
CA GLY A 166 -15.68 3.10 -1.16
C GLY A 166 -14.72 2.11 -0.55
N ASN A 167 -14.26 1.20 -1.38
CA ASN A 167 -13.15 0.30 -1.11
C ASN A 167 -12.53 -0.10 -2.44
N HIS A 168 -11.24 -0.43 -2.44
CA HIS A 168 -10.63 -1.01 -3.63
C HIS A 168 -10.90 -2.53 -3.70
N HIS A 169 -10.75 -3.13 -4.88
CA HIS A 169 -10.97 -4.56 -5.12
C HIS A 169 -9.81 -5.26 -5.82
N ASP A 170 -8.78 -4.53 -6.19
CA ASP A 170 -7.51 -5.09 -6.66
C ASP A 170 -6.61 -5.50 -5.50
N GLY A 171 -5.73 -6.45 -5.71
CA GLY A 171 -4.82 -6.94 -4.69
C GLY A 171 -3.40 -7.15 -5.22
N TRP A 172 -2.40 -6.75 -4.45
CA TRP A 172 -0.99 -7.00 -4.77
C TRP A 172 -0.59 -8.47 -4.68
N VAL A 173 -1.40 -9.25 -3.97
CA VAL A 173 -1.27 -10.71 -3.80
C VAL A 173 -2.67 -11.34 -3.76
N MET A 174 -2.95 -12.28 -2.85
CA MET A 174 -4.25 -12.96 -2.78
C MET A 174 -5.40 -12.09 -2.25
N GLY A 175 -5.10 -10.98 -1.60
CA GLY A 175 -6.08 -9.97 -1.21
C GLY A 175 -7.08 -10.35 -0.12
N ALA A 176 -6.88 -11.41 0.64
CA ALA A 176 -7.86 -11.91 1.59
C ALA A 176 -8.23 -10.90 2.69
N SER A 177 -7.25 -10.17 3.21
CA SER A 177 -7.47 -9.07 4.16
C SER A 177 -7.55 -7.74 3.40
N ASP A 178 -6.57 -7.46 2.58
CA ASP A 178 -6.40 -6.24 1.80
C ASP A 178 -6.49 -6.58 0.30
N PRO A 179 -7.65 -6.27 -0.37
CA PRO A 179 -8.75 -5.41 0.07
C PRO A 179 -10.05 -6.14 0.45
N LEU A 180 -10.13 -7.47 0.36
CA LEU A 180 -11.41 -8.20 0.37
C LEU A 180 -12.20 -8.06 1.69
N SER A 181 -11.54 -7.80 2.81
CA SER A 181 -12.23 -7.55 4.08
C SER A 181 -13.14 -6.32 4.00
N GLY A 182 -12.61 -5.20 3.51
CA GLY A 182 -13.39 -3.97 3.31
C GLY A 182 -14.40 -4.08 2.17
N GLN A 183 -14.00 -4.68 1.05
CA GLN A 183 -14.89 -4.87 -0.10
C GLN A 183 -16.09 -5.76 0.22
N THR A 184 -15.89 -6.81 1.01
CA THR A 184 -16.99 -7.68 1.46
C THR A 184 -17.97 -6.92 2.36
N ALA A 185 -17.47 -6.09 3.27
CA ALA A 185 -18.30 -5.25 4.13
C ALA A 185 -19.10 -4.23 3.29
N LEU A 186 -18.47 -3.60 2.30
CA LEU A 186 -19.13 -2.68 1.36
C LEU A 186 -20.27 -3.36 0.60
N LEU A 187 -20.04 -4.56 0.06
CA LEU A 187 -21.05 -5.33 -0.66
C LEU A 187 -22.20 -5.76 0.24
N ALA A 188 -21.92 -6.18 1.47
CA ALA A 188 -22.96 -6.56 2.45
C ALA A 188 -23.84 -5.36 2.80
N GLU A 189 -23.25 -4.19 3.03
CA GLU A 189 -23.99 -2.94 3.27
C GLU A 189 -24.85 -2.57 2.05
N ALA A 190 -24.27 -2.56 0.85
CA ALA A 190 -24.99 -2.24 -0.38
C ALA A 190 -26.16 -3.19 -0.64
N GLN A 191 -25.98 -4.49 -0.34
CA GLN A 191 -27.06 -5.47 -0.43
C GLN A 191 -28.20 -5.19 0.58
N ALA A 192 -27.86 -4.83 1.83
CA ALA A 192 -28.86 -4.52 2.87
C ALA A 192 -29.66 -3.26 2.50
N ILE A 193 -28.96 -2.18 2.10
CA ILE A 193 -29.60 -0.94 1.66
C ILE A 193 -30.46 -1.17 0.40
N GLY A 194 -29.95 -1.96 -0.54
CA GLY A 194 -30.71 -2.33 -1.74
C GLY A 194 -32.02 -3.05 -1.44
N ARG A 195 -32.07 -3.92 -0.39
CA ARG A 195 -33.31 -4.55 0.08
C ARG A 195 -34.30 -3.53 0.65
N LEU A 196 -33.81 -2.56 1.44
CA LEU A 196 -34.64 -1.50 1.99
C LEU A 196 -35.23 -0.63 0.87
N VAL A 197 -34.45 -0.25 -0.12
CA VAL A 197 -34.90 0.52 -1.29
C VAL A 197 -35.99 -0.25 -2.07
N LYS A 198 -35.78 -1.53 -2.31
CA LYS A 198 -36.80 -2.41 -2.94
C LYS A 198 -38.08 -2.48 -2.13
N GLY A 199 -38.00 -2.39 -0.79
CA GLY A 199 -39.14 -2.32 0.12
C GLY A 199 -39.82 -0.94 0.21
N GLY A 200 -39.36 0.05 -0.60
CA GLY A 200 -39.95 1.39 -0.64
C GLY A 200 -39.28 2.45 0.25
N TRP A 201 -38.24 2.07 1.00
CA TRP A 201 -37.45 3.04 1.76
C TRP A 201 -36.70 4.00 0.83
N LYS A 202 -36.65 5.26 1.22
CA LYS A 202 -35.94 6.31 0.49
C LYS A 202 -34.89 6.94 1.40
N THR A 203 -33.64 6.98 0.93
CA THR A 203 -32.58 7.72 1.63
C THR A 203 -32.83 9.24 1.52
N LYS A 204 -32.45 9.98 2.53
CA LYS A 204 -32.50 11.46 2.47
C LYS A 204 -31.41 12.02 1.57
N LEU A 205 -30.20 11.53 1.73
CA LEU A 205 -28.99 11.92 0.99
C LEU A 205 -28.71 10.91 -0.13
N THR A 206 -27.98 11.30 -1.14
CA THR A 206 -27.49 10.36 -2.16
C THR A 206 -26.40 9.46 -1.56
N ILE A 207 -26.52 8.16 -1.72
CA ILE A 207 -25.49 7.20 -1.35
C ILE A 207 -24.77 6.76 -2.62
N VAL A 208 -23.45 6.86 -2.61
CA VAL A 208 -22.58 6.44 -3.72
C VAL A 208 -21.65 5.34 -3.21
N TYR A 209 -21.75 4.15 -3.77
CA TYR A 209 -20.82 3.06 -3.56
C TYR A 209 -19.78 3.05 -4.67
N THR A 210 -18.51 2.94 -4.30
CA THR A 210 -17.41 2.85 -5.27
C THR A 210 -16.54 1.62 -4.97
N GLY A 211 -16.31 0.80 -5.99
CA GLY A 211 -15.27 -0.23 -5.97
C GLY A 211 -14.18 0.18 -6.94
N SER A 212 -13.00 0.54 -6.45
CA SER A 212 -11.88 0.98 -7.31
C SER A 212 -10.95 -0.19 -7.66
N ASP A 213 -10.41 -0.14 -8.87
CA ASP A 213 -9.47 -1.13 -9.42
C ASP A 213 -8.08 -0.49 -9.55
N ALA A 214 -7.56 -0.03 -8.48
CA ALA A 214 -6.16 0.33 -8.20
C ALA A 214 -6.11 1.05 -6.85
N GLU A 215 -5.30 0.53 -5.99
CA GLU A 215 -4.97 1.13 -4.69
C GLU A 215 -4.08 2.37 -4.84
#